data_08372e2922927e649690f5f8254e36df
#
_entry.id   08372e2922927e649690f5f8254e36df
#
_cell.length_a   1.000
_cell.length_b   1.000
_cell.length_c   1.000
_cell.angle_alpha   90.00
_cell.angle_beta   90.00
_cell.angle_gamma   90.00
#
_symmetry.space_group_name_H-M   'P 1'
#
loop_
_entity.id
_entity.type
_entity.pdbx_description
1 polymer ?
#
loop_
_entity_poly.entity_id
_entity_poly.type
_entity_poly.pdbx_seq_one_letter_code
_entity_poly.pdbx_strand_id
1 'polypeptide(L)'
;MFKKVFAVVLVSCIVLAIPVGAFAAASKTTYPVVFAHGMLGFDELVGIDYFGNDYGVFVGDPCDEFLETSCNRQIDRRQQAFAASVNPFESSEVRGLELADQIESYMATVGASCVNIIGHSQGGMDARKAAKLLYDRKGRQVVKALVSISSPHRGSPVGKGVLDRGPDGMNAFLGVLVDYLVGPVLVGDLSSFEASMKAFVYDDYDATDGEVTGARAFNNAYGINNTYVKHYASVITACQGNYNPILGALGLVAPLDIDGDGWCADGSDCDNDGAGGRGDGNFEDGDDDGLVGINSQQMGYRLQHKKSWLFGTYFVRDSLTGYVGDINRPSQVQATSYSSVVDADHLDVLGLGVLPYMIPDSFDEEDFYADLIDYIADID
;
A
#
# COMPACT_ATOMS: atom_id res chain seq x y z
N MET A 1 -38.44 24.45 -75.68
CA MET A 1 -37.59 25.41 -74.92
C MET A 1 -37.47 24.93 -73.47
N PHE A 2 -36.53 24.00 -73.19
CA PHE A 2 -36.40 23.36 -71.86
C PHE A 2 -35.20 24.00 -71.15
N LYS A 3 -35.44 24.70 -70.03
CA LYS A 3 -34.42 25.18 -69.10
C LYS A 3 -34.06 24.05 -68.14
N LYS A 4 -32.85 23.55 -68.24
CA LYS A 4 -32.28 22.65 -67.26
C LYS A 4 -31.79 23.46 -66.04
N VAL A 5 -32.37 23.19 -64.88
CA VAL A 5 -31.88 23.72 -63.59
C VAL A 5 -30.86 22.74 -63.05
N PHE A 6 -29.62 23.16 -62.88
CA PHE A 6 -28.58 22.40 -62.19
C PHE A 6 -28.69 22.74 -60.71
N ALA A 7 -29.06 21.76 -59.91
CA ALA A 7 -28.98 21.85 -58.47
C ALA A 7 -27.55 21.45 -58.03
N VAL A 8 -26.80 22.39 -57.48
CA VAL A 8 -25.52 22.11 -56.85
C VAL A 8 -25.80 21.69 -55.40
N VAL A 9 -25.54 20.45 -55.10
CA VAL A 9 -25.60 19.92 -53.74
C VAL A 9 -24.25 20.21 -53.08
N LEU A 10 -24.23 21.14 -52.14
CA LEU A 10 -23.07 21.42 -51.30
C LEU A 10 -23.04 20.40 -50.18
N VAL A 11 -22.17 19.40 -50.29
CA VAL A 11 -21.90 18.47 -49.18
C VAL A 11 -20.95 19.17 -48.18
N SER A 12 -21.52 19.70 -47.11
CA SER A 12 -20.71 20.22 -45.98
C SER A 12 -20.18 18.99 -45.21
N CYS A 13 -18.92 18.69 -45.40
CA CYS A 13 -18.17 17.80 -44.49
C CYS A 13 -18.02 18.51 -43.11
N ILE A 14 -18.90 18.20 -42.19
CA ILE A 14 -18.65 18.51 -40.78
C ILE A 14 -17.55 17.54 -40.31
N VAL A 15 -16.33 18.02 -40.29
CA VAL A 15 -15.24 17.38 -39.57
C VAL A 15 -15.58 17.55 -38.08
N LEU A 16 -16.18 16.52 -37.49
CA LEU A 16 -16.23 16.37 -36.05
C LEU A 16 -14.76 16.30 -35.57
N ALA A 17 -14.21 17.42 -35.13
CA ALA A 17 -13.01 17.43 -34.34
C ALA A 17 -13.38 16.68 -33.04
N ILE A 18 -13.11 15.38 -33.00
CA ILE A 18 -13.04 14.64 -31.76
C ILE A 18 -11.95 15.39 -30.97
N PRO A 19 -12.25 15.93 -29.78
CA PRO A 19 -11.18 16.43 -28.95
C PRO A 19 -10.28 15.22 -28.70
N VAL A 20 -9.08 15.23 -29.28
CA VAL A 20 -8.00 14.38 -28.80
C VAL A 20 -7.89 14.80 -27.34
N GLY A 21 -8.28 13.91 -26.43
CA GLY A 21 -8.17 14.17 -25.01
C GLY A 21 -6.75 14.68 -24.78
N ALA A 22 -6.64 15.88 -24.25
CA ALA A 22 -5.35 16.34 -23.79
C ALA A 22 -4.98 15.36 -22.69
N PHE A 23 -4.11 14.39 -23.02
CA PHE A 23 -3.44 13.63 -21.99
C PHE A 23 -2.81 14.69 -21.07
N ALA A 24 -3.20 14.67 -19.80
CA ALA A 24 -2.53 15.50 -18.82
C ALA A 24 -1.03 15.21 -18.95
N ALA A 25 -0.21 16.24 -18.91
CA ALA A 25 1.23 16.03 -18.94
C ALA A 25 1.56 15.13 -17.74
N ALA A 26 2.38 14.10 -17.97
CA ALA A 26 2.80 13.20 -16.92
C ALA A 26 3.39 13.99 -15.75
N SER A 27 2.93 13.71 -14.55
CA SER A 27 3.40 14.40 -13.35
C SER A 27 4.75 13.86 -12.89
N LYS A 28 5.49 14.74 -12.26
CA LYS A 28 6.78 14.42 -11.65
C LYS A 28 6.83 14.98 -10.25
N THR A 29 7.15 14.14 -9.28
CA THR A 29 7.40 14.59 -7.91
C THR A 29 8.65 15.46 -7.80
N THR A 30 8.68 16.41 -6.88
CA THR A 30 9.86 17.24 -6.61
C THR A 30 11.01 16.42 -6.08
N TYR A 31 10.70 15.39 -5.25
CA TYR A 31 11.68 14.50 -4.64
C TYR A 31 11.45 13.06 -5.09
N PRO A 32 12.52 12.24 -5.15
CA PRO A 32 12.40 10.84 -5.52
C PRO A 32 11.35 10.09 -4.69
N VAL A 33 10.73 9.09 -5.28
CA VAL A 33 9.80 8.17 -4.61
C VAL A 33 10.53 6.91 -4.19
N VAL A 34 10.40 6.54 -2.93
CA VAL A 34 10.90 5.28 -2.36
C VAL A 34 9.73 4.35 -2.16
N PHE A 35 9.84 3.13 -2.66
CA PHE A 35 8.88 2.06 -2.47
C PHE A 35 9.37 1.13 -1.38
N ALA A 36 8.54 0.95 -0.36
CA ALA A 36 8.80 0.06 0.78
C ALA A 36 7.82 -1.12 0.73
N HIS A 37 8.35 -2.30 0.46
CA HIS A 37 7.57 -3.54 0.36
C HIS A 37 7.08 -4.04 1.72
N GLY A 38 6.02 -4.87 1.70
CA GLY A 38 5.49 -5.55 2.87
C GLY A 38 6.30 -6.76 3.32
N MET A 39 5.70 -7.57 4.19
CA MET A 39 6.25 -8.88 4.56
C MET A 39 6.39 -9.75 3.30
N LEU A 40 7.38 -10.62 3.24
CA LEU A 40 7.77 -11.42 2.08
C LEU A 40 8.28 -10.61 0.88
N GLY A 41 8.29 -9.31 0.97
CA GLY A 41 8.65 -8.47 -0.16
C GLY A 41 10.13 -8.52 -0.50
N PHE A 42 10.42 -8.08 -1.68
CA PHE A 42 11.75 -7.98 -2.31
C PHE A 42 11.70 -6.78 -3.27
N ASP A 43 12.82 -6.32 -3.76
CA ASP A 43 12.84 -5.41 -4.90
C ASP A 43 12.62 -6.19 -6.21
N GLU A 44 13.47 -7.17 -6.48
CA GLU A 44 13.36 -8.09 -7.62
C GLU A 44 13.72 -9.52 -7.18
N LEU A 45 12.89 -10.50 -7.57
CA LEU A 45 13.19 -11.92 -7.37
C LEU A 45 12.94 -12.70 -8.67
N VAL A 46 14.01 -13.23 -9.27
CA VAL A 46 13.95 -14.05 -10.50
C VAL A 46 13.24 -13.33 -11.66
N GLY A 47 13.40 -12.00 -11.75
CA GLY A 47 12.76 -11.17 -12.77
C GLY A 47 11.30 -10.82 -12.48
N ILE A 48 10.88 -10.94 -11.24
CA ILE A 48 9.57 -10.50 -10.76
C ILE A 48 9.81 -9.42 -9.70
N ASP A 49 9.22 -8.26 -9.91
CA ASP A 49 9.24 -7.15 -8.96
C ASP A 49 8.06 -7.25 -7.99
N TYR A 50 8.26 -6.87 -6.73
CA TYR A 50 7.19 -6.85 -5.74
C TYR A 50 6.03 -5.94 -6.14
N PHE A 51 6.34 -4.79 -6.74
CA PHE A 51 5.36 -3.84 -7.24
C PHE A 51 5.00 -4.09 -8.73
N GLY A 52 5.15 -5.32 -9.21
CA GLY A 52 4.81 -5.76 -10.55
C GLY A 52 6.04 -6.08 -11.41
N ASN A 53 5.84 -6.81 -12.51
CA ASN A 53 6.89 -7.21 -13.43
C ASN A 53 7.61 -6.03 -14.10
N ASP A 54 7.00 -4.89 -14.02
CA ASP A 54 7.47 -3.67 -14.65
C ASP A 54 7.54 -2.55 -13.61
N TYR A 55 8.28 -2.79 -12.52
CA TYR A 55 8.55 -1.77 -11.50
C TYR A 55 8.97 -0.45 -12.17
N GLY A 56 9.79 -0.52 -13.20
CA GLY A 56 10.11 0.61 -14.04
C GLY A 56 8.91 1.26 -14.70
N VAL A 57 7.88 0.48 -15.07
CA VAL A 57 6.62 0.97 -15.65
C VAL A 57 5.86 1.84 -14.66
N PHE A 58 5.76 1.39 -13.40
CA PHE A 58 5.04 2.20 -12.40
C PHE A 58 5.78 3.48 -12.03
N VAL A 59 7.08 3.47 -12.01
CA VAL A 59 7.83 4.48 -11.27
C VAL A 59 9.01 5.08 -12.02
N GLY A 60 9.64 4.40 -12.91
CA GLY A 60 10.90 4.84 -13.46
C GLY A 60 11.14 4.60 -14.94
N ASP A 61 10.27 3.88 -15.60
CA ASP A 61 10.42 3.58 -17.03
C ASP A 61 9.27 4.15 -17.86
N PRO A 62 9.23 5.48 -18.05
CA PRO A 62 8.24 6.10 -18.91
C PRO A 62 8.48 5.69 -20.36
N CYS A 63 7.40 5.61 -21.14
CA CYS A 63 7.48 5.27 -22.55
C CYS A 63 8.34 6.26 -23.33
N ASP A 64 9.40 5.76 -23.94
CA ASP A 64 10.28 6.55 -24.81
C ASP A 64 9.81 6.51 -26.26
N GLU A 65 9.15 5.44 -26.68
CA GLU A 65 8.65 5.24 -28.04
C GLU A 65 7.13 5.08 -28.07
N PHE A 66 6.50 5.56 -29.14
CA PHE A 66 5.02 5.57 -29.27
C PHE A 66 4.39 4.17 -29.30
N LEU A 67 5.11 3.16 -29.75
CA LEU A 67 4.62 1.77 -29.86
C LEU A 67 5.11 0.88 -28.71
N GLU A 68 5.81 1.42 -27.75
CA GLU A 68 6.23 0.71 -26.57
C GLU A 68 5.01 0.35 -25.72
N THR A 69 4.90 -0.91 -25.32
CA THR A 69 3.74 -1.45 -24.60
C THR A 69 4.06 -1.86 -23.16
N SER A 70 5.37 -1.86 -22.80
CA SER A 70 5.87 -2.24 -21.47
C SER A 70 6.36 -1.02 -20.67
N CYS A 71 5.63 0.07 -20.71
CA CYS A 71 6.03 1.32 -20.07
C CYS A 71 4.81 2.14 -19.68
N ASN A 72 4.89 2.95 -18.63
CA ASN A 72 3.80 3.80 -18.20
C ASN A 72 3.83 5.17 -18.92
N ARG A 73 2.81 5.45 -19.73
CA ARG A 73 2.68 6.73 -20.46
C ARG A 73 2.28 7.90 -19.58
N GLN A 74 1.82 7.64 -18.38
CA GLN A 74 1.38 8.64 -17.42
C GLN A 74 2.53 9.17 -16.54
N ILE A 75 3.64 8.44 -16.49
CA ILE A 75 4.81 8.82 -15.70
C ILE A 75 5.75 9.73 -16.53
N ASP A 76 6.23 10.82 -15.93
CA ASP A 76 7.29 11.66 -16.54
C ASP A 76 8.62 10.89 -16.54
N ARG A 77 9.24 10.79 -17.72
CA ARG A 77 10.55 10.12 -17.92
C ARG A 77 11.68 10.62 -17.01
N ARG A 78 11.50 11.69 -16.28
CA ARG A 78 12.47 12.20 -15.30
C ARG A 78 12.10 11.84 -13.87
N GLN A 79 11.05 11.05 -13.67
CA GLN A 79 10.68 10.55 -12.35
C GLN A 79 11.84 9.70 -11.81
N GLN A 80 12.27 10.01 -10.59
CA GLN A 80 13.26 9.20 -9.88
C GLN A 80 12.54 8.35 -8.85
N ALA A 81 12.92 7.09 -8.80
CA ALA A 81 12.35 6.13 -7.88
C ALA A 81 13.38 5.10 -7.40
N PHE A 82 13.07 4.45 -6.30
CA PHE A 82 13.91 3.44 -5.67
C PHE A 82 13.01 2.42 -4.95
N ALA A 83 13.16 1.13 -5.26
CA ALA A 83 12.61 0.05 -4.46
C ALA A 83 13.62 -0.34 -3.38
N ALA A 84 13.21 -0.24 -2.13
CA ALA A 84 14.03 -0.72 -1.03
C ALA A 84 13.85 -2.22 -0.86
N SER A 85 14.95 -2.92 -0.55
CA SER A 85 14.96 -4.36 -0.27
C SER A 85 15.38 -4.58 1.18
N VAL A 86 14.41 -4.66 2.08
CA VAL A 86 14.66 -4.96 3.50
C VAL A 86 14.39 -6.44 3.78
N ASN A 87 14.77 -6.92 4.97
CA ASN A 87 14.53 -8.31 5.34
C ASN A 87 13.05 -8.69 5.15
N PRO A 88 12.73 -9.75 4.39
CA PRO A 88 11.36 -10.15 4.11
C PRO A 88 10.56 -10.56 5.36
N PHE A 89 11.25 -11.05 6.39
CA PHE A 89 10.65 -11.50 7.66
C PHE A 89 11.41 -10.89 8.81
N GLU A 90 10.90 -9.83 9.38
CA GLU A 90 11.40 -9.21 10.61
C GLU A 90 10.36 -8.24 11.16
N SER A 91 10.55 -7.83 12.41
CA SER A 91 9.75 -6.76 12.99
C SER A 91 9.96 -5.44 12.26
N SER A 92 8.97 -4.57 12.29
CA SER A 92 9.12 -3.20 11.76
C SER A 92 10.18 -2.37 12.51
N GLU A 93 10.62 -2.85 13.68
CA GLU A 93 11.77 -2.28 14.38
C GLU A 93 13.09 -2.52 13.64
N VAL A 94 13.29 -3.71 13.10
CA VAL A 94 14.49 -4.06 12.31
C VAL A 94 14.36 -3.46 10.91
N ARG A 95 13.27 -3.79 10.21
CA ARG A 95 13.05 -3.38 8.83
C ARG A 95 13.06 -1.86 8.61
N GLY A 96 12.46 -1.11 9.53
CA GLY A 96 12.45 0.35 9.47
C GLY A 96 13.84 0.98 9.64
N LEU A 97 14.76 0.31 10.36
CA LEU A 97 16.17 0.70 10.42
C LEU A 97 16.88 0.46 9.10
N GLU A 98 16.73 -0.75 8.53
CA GLU A 98 17.28 -1.11 7.22
C GLU A 98 16.78 -0.19 6.11
N LEU A 99 15.49 0.14 6.13
CA LEU A 99 14.89 1.07 5.17
C LEU A 99 15.51 2.48 5.29
N ALA A 100 15.74 2.97 6.51
CA ALA A 100 16.39 4.26 6.71
C ALA A 100 17.82 4.27 6.15
N ASP A 101 18.59 3.21 6.36
CA ASP A 101 19.96 3.07 5.87
C ASP A 101 20.00 3.06 4.33
N GLN A 102 19.09 2.35 3.69
CA GLN A 102 18.99 2.29 2.24
C GLN A 102 18.54 3.64 1.63
N ILE A 103 17.57 4.32 2.26
CA ILE A 103 17.16 5.67 1.83
C ILE A 103 18.33 6.65 1.91
N GLU A 104 19.11 6.63 2.99
CA GLU A 104 20.29 7.50 3.10
C GLU A 104 21.32 7.24 2.00
N SER A 105 21.59 5.96 1.71
CA SER A 105 22.49 5.55 0.65
C SER A 105 21.99 5.99 -0.73
N TYR A 106 20.71 5.76 -1.02
CA TYR A 106 20.08 6.19 -2.26
C TYR A 106 20.12 7.71 -2.44
N MET A 107 19.72 8.47 -1.41
CA MET A 107 19.77 9.93 -1.44
C MET A 107 21.19 10.45 -1.73
N ALA A 108 22.21 9.83 -1.13
CA ALA A 108 23.61 10.19 -1.38
C ALA A 108 24.00 9.94 -2.83
N THR A 109 23.55 8.82 -3.41
CA THR A 109 23.86 8.42 -4.78
C THR A 109 23.25 9.37 -5.82
N VAL A 110 21.98 9.76 -5.63
CA VAL A 110 21.26 10.61 -6.59
C VAL A 110 21.35 12.10 -6.26
N GLY A 111 21.99 12.48 -5.16
CA GLY A 111 22.09 13.86 -4.70
C GLY A 111 20.77 14.46 -4.20
N ALA A 112 19.83 13.62 -3.77
CA ALA A 112 18.53 14.08 -3.28
C ALA A 112 18.63 14.64 -1.85
N SER A 113 17.93 15.73 -1.61
CA SER A 113 17.85 16.32 -0.26
C SER A 113 16.70 15.75 0.58
N CYS A 114 15.65 15.28 -0.07
CA CYS A 114 14.45 14.72 0.54
C CYS A 114 13.94 13.56 -0.34
N VAL A 115 12.97 12.81 0.19
CA VAL A 115 12.26 11.73 -0.51
C VAL A 115 10.77 11.76 -0.20
N ASN A 116 9.99 11.11 -1.04
CA ASN A 116 8.64 10.64 -0.76
C ASN A 116 8.68 9.13 -0.54
N ILE A 117 7.78 8.57 0.26
CA ILE A 117 7.72 7.13 0.54
C ILE A 117 6.31 6.63 0.25
N ILE A 118 6.20 5.56 -0.53
CA ILE A 118 5.00 4.75 -0.68
C ILE A 118 5.31 3.42 -0.01
N GLY A 119 4.54 3.04 1.00
CA GLY A 119 4.73 1.80 1.75
C GLY A 119 3.49 0.91 1.66
N HIS A 120 3.67 -0.33 1.15
CA HIS A 120 2.61 -1.32 1.12
C HIS A 120 2.72 -2.23 2.35
N SER A 121 1.56 -2.60 2.93
CA SER A 121 1.50 -3.55 4.04
C SER A 121 2.45 -3.15 5.18
N GLN A 122 3.28 -4.05 5.69
CA GLN A 122 4.29 -3.77 6.71
C GLN A 122 5.22 -2.60 6.34
N GLY A 123 5.49 -2.39 5.05
CA GLY A 123 6.33 -1.30 4.57
C GLY A 123 5.83 0.11 4.96
N GLY A 124 4.53 0.28 5.17
CA GLY A 124 3.99 1.53 5.71
C GLY A 124 4.33 1.77 7.18
N MET A 125 4.46 0.69 7.97
CA MET A 125 4.96 0.77 9.35
C MET A 125 6.46 1.06 9.35
N ASP A 126 7.24 0.31 8.57
CA ASP A 126 8.70 0.49 8.43
C ASP A 126 9.04 1.93 8.04
N ALA A 127 8.26 2.51 7.11
CA ALA A 127 8.42 3.89 6.65
C ALA A 127 8.25 4.93 7.77
N ARG A 128 7.34 4.72 8.73
CA ARG A 128 7.18 5.63 9.88
C ARG A 128 8.43 5.65 10.75
N LYS A 129 9.00 4.48 11.05
CA LYS A 129 10.26 4.38 11.78
C LYS A 129 11.40 4.98 10.99
N ALA A 130 11.54 4.63 9.71
CA ALA A 130 12.56 5.18 8.84
C ALA A 130 12.52 6.72 8.80
N ALA A 131 11.34 7.31 8.67
CA ALA A 131 11.17 8.77 8.65
C ALA A 131 11.66 9.43 9.94
N LYS A 132 11.35 8.84 11.10
CA LYS A 132 11.85 9.35 12.39
C LYS A 132 13.37 9.24 12.48
N LEU A 133 13.95 8.09 12.13
CA LEU A 133 15.40 7.89 12.17
C LEU A 133 16.12 8.85 11.23
N LEU A 134 15.62 9.05 10.02
CA LEU A 134 16.16 10.02 9.07
C LEU A 134 16.12 11.45 9.62
N TYR A 135 15.04 11.83 10.30
CA TYR A 135 14.94 13.12 10.98
C TYR A 135 15.99 13.24 12.09
N ASP A 136 16.08 12.24 12.95
CA ASP A 136 17.03 12.25 14.10
C ASP A 136 18.48 12.32 13.61
N ARG A 137 18.83 11.62 12.53
CA ARG A 137 20.18 11.60 11.95
C ARG A 137 20.54 12.89 11.20
N LYS A 138 19.57 13.48 10.48
CA LYS A 138 19.81 14.66 9.64
C LYS A 138 19.54 15.99 10.34
N GLY A 139 18.86 15.98 11.49
CA GLY A 139 18.41 17.18 12.20
C GLY A 139 17.39 18.02 11.42
N ARG A 140 16.74 17.44 10.41
CA ARG A 140 15.73 18.10 9.57
C ARG A 140 14.76 17.10 8.96
N GLN A 141 13.60 17.57 8.56
CA GLN A 141 12.62 16.76 7.84
C GLN A 141 13.16 16.32 6.47
N VAL A 142 13.25 15.00 6.27
CA VAL A 142 13.74 14.38 5.04
C VAL A 142 12.57 13.84 4.21
N VAL A 143 11.55 13.28 4.85
CA VAL A 143 10.39 12.71 4.17
C VAL A 143 9.32 13.77 3.96
N LYS A 144 8.90 13.98 2.72
CA LYS A 144 7.89 14.98 2.35
C LYS A 144 6.48 14.39 2.35
N ALA A 145 6.28 13.31 1.65
CA ALA A 145 5.04 12.54 1.69
C ALA A 145 5.34 11.11 2.13
N LEU A 146 4.50 10.57 3.00
CA LEU A 146 4.44 9.15 3.32
C LEU A 146 3.01 8.72 3.08
N VAL A 147 2.84 7.85 2.09
CA VAL A 147 1.55 7.24 1.76
C VAL A 147 1.65 5.75 2.04
N SER A 148 0.78 5.24 2.89
CA SER A 148 0.66 3.80 3.12
C SER A 148 -0.49 3.23 2.29
N ILE A 149 -0.34 1.99 1.84
CA ILE A 149 -1.35 1.22 1.11
C ILE A 149 -1.54 -0.08 1.89
N SER A 150 -2.76 -0.43 2.28
CA SER A 150 -3.08 -1.71 2.94
C SER A 150 -2.24 -1.99 4.20
N SER A 151 -1.78 -0.97 4.91
CA SER A 151 -0.80 -1.14 6.00
C SER A 151 -1.45 -1.39 7.35
N PRO A 152 -1.01 -2.43 8.10
CA PRO A 152 -1.58 -2.80 9.39
C PRO A 152 -1.08 -1.89 10.52
N HIS A 153 -1.42 -0.59 10.48
CA HIS A 153 -0.96 0.38 11.46
C HIS A 153 -1.42 0.08 12.90
N ARG A 154 -2.53 -0.64 13.05
CA ARG A 154 -3.04 -1.13 14.33
C ARG A 154 -2.97 -2.65 14.44
N GLY A 155 -2.13 -3.26 13.63
CA GLY A 155 -1.97 -4.70 13.58
C GLY A 155 -2.98 -5.39 12.66
N SER A 156 -2.98 -6.72 12.75
CA SER A 156 -3.87 -7.62 12.03
C SER A 156 -4.16 -8.84 12.89
N PRO A 157 -5.40 -9.34 12.94
CA PRO A 157 -5.73 -10.58 13.65
C PRO A 157 -4.98 -11.80 13.11
N VAL A 158 -4.46 -11.72 11.87
CA VAL A 158 -3.59 -12.75 11.27
C VAL A 158 -2.39 -13.03 12.17
N GLY A 159 -1.71 -11.98 12.66
CA GLY A 159 -0.54 -12.13 13.53
C GLY A 159 -0.83 -13.01 14.75
N LYS A 160 -1.85 -12.62 15.52
CA LYS A 160 -2.26 -13.40 16.70
C LYS A 160 -2.76 -14.80 16.33
N GLY A 161 -3.59 -14.92 15.30
CA GLY A 161 -4.14 -16.20 14.88
C GLY A 161 -3.07 -17.21 14.47
N VAL A 162 -1.99 -16.76 13.84
CA VAL A 162 -0.83 -17.61 13.49
C VAL A 162 -0.03 -17.99 14.73
N LEU A 163 0.26 -17.03 15.62
CA LEU A 163 1.02 -17.25 16.85
C LEU A 163 0.30 -18.22 17.81
N ASP A 164 -1.01 -18.08 17.98
CA ASP A 164 -1.83 -18.95 18.84
C ASP A 164 -1.80 -20.43 18.42
N ARG A 165 -1.47 -20.72 17.16
CA ARG A 165 -1.29 -22.09 16.65
C ARG A 165 0.10 -22.65 16.88
N GLY A 166 1.00 -21.85 17.43
CA GLY A 166 2.38 -22.24 17.72
C GLY A 166 3.21 -22.55 16.46
N PRO A 167 4.35 -23.25 16.62
CA PRO A 167 5.28 -23.50 15.52
C PRO A 167 4.67 -24.23 14.32
N ASP A 168 3.70 -25.13 14.55
CA ASP A 168 3.05 -25.85 13.45
C ASP A 168 2.16 -24.93 12.60
N GLY A 169 1.45 -24.01 13.24
CA GLY A 169 0.65 -23.00 12.55
C GLY A 169 1.51 -22.00 11.79
N MET A 170 2.60 -21.54 12.41
CA MET A 170 3.57 -20.67 11.76
C MET A 170 4.20 -21.35 10.54
N ASN A 171 4.62 -22.62 10.64
CA ASN A 171 5.16 -23.35 9.50
C ASN A 171 4.13 -23.58 8.39
N ALA A 172 2.87 -23.87 8.74
CA ALA A 172 1.81 -24.05 7.74
C ALA A 172 1.50 -22.76 7.00
N PHE A 173 1.40 -21.64 7.71
CA PHE A 173 1.16 -20.33 7.12
C PHE A 173 2.33 -19.90 6.22
N LEU A 174 3.56 -20.03 6.72
CA LEU A 174 4.78 -19.76 5.96
C LEU A 174 4.88 -20.66 4.73
N GLY A 175 4.50 -21.93 4.84
CA GLY A 175 4.47 -22.88 3.73
C GLY A 175 3.56 -22.41 2.59
N VAL A 176 2.35 -21.95 2.92
CA VAL A 176 1.44 -21.39 1.91
C VAL A 176 2.05 -20.15 1.24
N LEU A 177 2.63 -19.24 2.02
CA LEU A 177 3.26 -18.04 1.48
C LEU A 177 4.44 -18.38 0.55
N VAL A 178 5.29 -19.31 0.96
CA VAL A 178 6.47 -19.73 0.16
C VAL A 178 6.04 -20.47 -1.10
N ASP A 179 5.09 -21.39 -1.00
CA ASP A 179 4.64 -22.21 -2.12
C ASP A 179 3.95 -21.39 -3.21
N TYR A 180 3.25 -20.34 -2.83
CA TYR A 180 2.42 -19.56 -3.76
C TYR A 180 3.04 -18.24 -4.20
N LEU A 181 3.80 -17.55 -3.33
CA LEU A 181 4.32 -16.22 -3.65
C LEU A 181 5.78 -16.21 -4.09
N VAL A 182 6.64 -17.04 -3.52
CA VAL A 182 8.09 -16.84 -3.66
C VAL A 182 8.86 -18.09 -4.06
N GLY A 183 8.23 -19.26 -3.98
CA GLY A 183 8.96 -20.52 -4.17
C GLY A 183 10.02 -20.75 -3.07
N PRO A 184 10.82 -21.83 -3.18
CA PRO A 184 11.74 -22.25 -2.11
C PRO A 184 12.97 -21.35 -1.88
N VAL A 185 13.05 -20.19 -2.53
CA VAL A 185 14.25 -19.31 -2.51
C VAL A 185 14.29 -18.39 -1.28
N LEU A 186 13.15 -18.09 -0.66
CA LEU A 186 13.08 -17.23 0.52
C LEU A 186 12.64 -18.03 1.76
N VAL A 187 13.52 -18.85 2.28
CA VAL A 187 13.30 -19.43 3.60
C VAL A 187 13.92 -18.48 4.63
N GLY A 188 13.10 -17.57 5.15
CA GLY A 188 13.47 -16.83 6.37
C GLY A 188 13.60 -17.78 7.56
N ASP A 189 14.34 -17.35 8.56
CA ASP A 189 14.38 -17.98 9.87
C ASP A 189 12.99 -17.87 10.54
N LEU A 190 12.52 -18.96 11.16
CA LEU A 190 11.24 -19.00 11.84
C LEU A 190 11.13 -17.95 12.96
N SER A 191 12.25 -17.59 13.59
CA SER A 191 12.27 -16.55 14.62
C SER A 191 12.01 -15.15 14.05
N SER A 192 12.54 -14.87 12.88
CA SER A 192 12.28 -13.61 12.16
C SER A 192 10.82 -13.51 11.69
N PHE A 193 10.25 -14.63 11.25
CA PHE A 193 8.83 -14.70 10.93
C PHE A 193 7.94 -14.51 12.18
N GLU A 194 8.29 -15.12 13.30
CA GLU A 194 7.61 -14.90 14.58
C GLU A 194 7.66 -13.43 15.00
N ALA A 195 8.81 -12.77 14.83
CA ALA A 195 8.95 -11.34 15.11
C ALA A 195 8.04 -10.46 14.24
N SER A 196 7.88 -10.80 12.95
CA SER A 196 6.89 -10.15 12.08
C SER A 196 5.47 -10.34 12.59
N MET A 197 5.10 -11.57 12.97
CA MET A 197 3.77 -11.88 13.49
C MET A 197 3.47 -11.15 14.81
N LYS A 198 4.43 -11.10 15.72
CA LYS A 198 4.31 -10.34 16.97
C LYS A 198 4.11 -8.83 16.71
N ALA A 199 4.79 -8.27 15.72
CA ALA A 199 4.63 -6.86 15.35
C ALA A 199 3.22 -6.54 14.83
N PHE A 200 2.49 -7.53 14.31
CA PHE A 200 1.11 -7.38 13.85
C PHE A 200 0.05 -7.61 14.93
N VAL A 201 0.42 -8.00 16.13
CA VAL A 201 -0.51 -8.01 17.27
C VAL A 201 -0.60 -6.60 17.84
N TYR A 202 -1.81 -6.11 18.16
CA TYR A 202 -1.96 -4.74 18.65
C TYR A 202 -1.26 -4.54 19.99
N ASP A 203 -1.58 -5.36 20.99
CA ASP A 203 -0.87 -5.40 22.26
C ASP A 203 0.37 -6.31 22.18
N ASP A 204 1.17 -6.30 23.23
CA ASP A 204 2.28 -7.22 23.37
C ASP A 204 1.76 -8.66 23.48
N TYR A 205 2.09 -9.49 22.49
CA TYR A 205 1.61 -10.88 22.43
C TYR A 205 2.13 -11.72 23.61
N ASP A 206 3.35 -11.47 24.03
CA ASP A 206 3.99 -12.19 25.13
C ASP A 206 4.53 -11.21 26.18
N ALA A 207 3.61 -10.58 26.92
CA ALA A 207 3.95 -9.59 27.95
C ALA A 207 4.90 -10.12 29.05
N THR A 208 5.16 -11.45 29.08
CA THR A 208 6.05 -12.10 30.05
C THR A 208 7.50 -12.15 29.61
N ASP A 209 7.80 -11.96 28.33
CA ASP A 209 9.17 -12.00 27.80
C ASP A 209 9.99 -10.73 28.11
N GLY A 210 9.33 -9.66 28.50
CA GLY A 210 9.96 -8.39 28.88
C GLY A 210 10.23 -7.44 27.71
N GLU A 211 9.81 -7.81 26.49
CA GLU A 211 9.91 -6.99 25.28
C GLU A 211 8.51 -6.59 24.81
N VAL A 212 8.28 -5.30 24.63
CA VAL A 212 7.00 -4.81 24.10
C VAL A 212 7.13 -4.68 22.59
N THR A 213 6.53 -5.59 21.85
CA THR A 213 6.70 -5.75 20.40
C THR A 213 5.45 -5.44 19.57
N GLY A 214 4.29 -5.25 20.19
CA GLY A 214 3.01 -5.05 19.50
C GLY A 214 2.88 -3.71 18.76
N ALA A 215 1.92 -3.63 17.85
CA ALA A 215 1.68 -2.44 17.03
C ALA A 215 1.37 -1.19 17.87
N ARG A 216 0.73 -1.34 19.02
CA ARG A 216 0.45 -0.24 19.95
C ARG A 216 1.73 0.42 20.50
N ALA A 217 2.71 -0.41 20.89
CA ALA A 217 4.01 0.09 21.35
C ALA A 217 4.77 0.76 20.21
N PHE A 218 4.75 0.14 19.02
CA PHE A 218 5.32 0.72 17.82
C PHE A 218 4.70 2.09 17.48
N ASN A 219 3.38 2.21 17.55
CA ASN A 219 2.68 3.47 17.35
C ASN A 219 3.06 4.56 18.36
N ASN A 220 3.28 4.18 19.61
CA ASN A 220 3.75 5.13 20.65
C ASN A 220 5.16 5.63 20.34
N ALA A 221 6.03 4.80 19.79
CA ALA A 221 7.41 5.15 19.46
C ALA A 221 7.52 5.90 18.10
N TYR A 222 6.73 5.50 17.12
CA TYR A 222 6.80 5.97 15.73
C TYR A 222 5.44 6.44 15.21
N GLY A 223 4.73 7.20 16.02
CA GLY A 223 3.41 7.77 15.68
C GLY A 223 3.46 8.85 14.60
N ILE A 224 2.28 9.32 14.23
CA ILE A 224 2.13 10.40 13.26
C ILE A 224 2.70 11.71 13.84
N ASN A 225 3.71 12.25 13.19
CA ASN A 225 4.34 13.48 13.63
C ASN A 225 4.83 14.31 12.43
N ASN A 226 4.22 15.46 12.21
CA ASN A 226 4.56 16.35 11.10
C ASN A 226 5.98 16.95 11.20
N THR A 227 6.69 16.72 12.30
CA THR A 227 8.11 17.00 12.40
C THR A 227 8.94 16.03 11.54
N TYR A 228 8.55 14.78 11.45
CA TYR A 228 9.27 13.73 10.70
C TYR A 228 8.86 13.68 9.24
N VAL A 229 7.57 13.79 8.96
CA VAL A 229 6.98 13.76 7.62
C VAL A 229 6.06 14.97 7.44
N LYS A 230 6.14 15.64 6.31
CA LYS A 230 5.32 16.82 6.02
C LYS A 230 3.85 16.44 5.78
N HIS A 231 3.61 15.34 5.04
CA HIS A 231 2.28 14.86 4.69
C HIS A 231 2.16 13.36 4.91
N TYR A 232 1.25 12.95 5.78
CA TYR A 232 0.85 11.56 5.97
C TYR A 232 -0.49 11.31 5.27
N ALA A 233 -0.57 10.21 4.56
CA ALA A 233 -1.82 9.73 3.97
C ALA A 233 -1.86 8.21 3.93
N SER A 234 -3.07 7.64 3.80
CA SER A 234 -3.29 6.21 3.63
C SER A 234 -4.29 5.96 2.50
N VAL A 235 -4.01 4.95 1.70
CA VAL A 235 -4.94 4.29 0.79
C VAL A 235 -5.43 3.04 1.50
N ILE A 236 -6.73 2.91 1.60
CA ILE A 236 -7.40 1.80 2.28
C ILE A 236 -7.99 0.90 1.23
N THR A 237 -7.69 -0.37 1.33
CA THR A 237 -8.20 -1.42 0.46
C THR A 237 -9.17 -2.31 1.20
N ALA A 238 -10.22 -2.75 0.52
CA ALA A 238 -11.09 -3.82 0.98
C ALA A 238 -11.74 -4.50 -0.22
N CYS A 239 -11.81 -5.82 -0.19
CA CYS A 239 -12.35 -6.60 -1.28
C CYS A 239 -13.87 -6.71 -1.15
N GLN A 240 -14.58 -6.25 -2.19
CA GLN A 240 -16.04 -6.39 -2.28
C GLN A 240 -16.48 -7.69 -2.94
N GLY A 241 -15.54 -8.55 -3.29
CA GLY A 241 -15.79 -9.74 -4.10
C GLY A 241 -14.99 -10.96 -3.67
N ASN A 242 -14.44 -11.66 -4.66
CA ASN A 242 -13.62 -12.84 -4.40
C ASN A 242 -12.16 -12.43 -4.17
N TYR A 243 -11.62 -12.79 -3.05
CA TYR A 243 -10.19 -12.64 -2.76
C TYR A 243 -9.33 -13.45 -3.72
N ASN A 244 -8.10 -13.00 -3.90
CA ASN A 244 -7.05 -13.78 -4.54
C ASN A 244 -6.99 -15.19 -3.93
N PRO A 245 -6.85 -16.25 -4.75
CA PRO A 245 -6.79 -17.64 -4.24
C PRO A 245 -5.75 -17.88 -3.16
N ILE A 246 -4.68 -17.11 -3.12
CA ILE A 246 -3.64 -17.19 -2.08
C ILE A 246 -4.22 -16.76 -0.74
N LEU A 247 -4.94 -15.65 -0.69
CA LEU A 247 -5.61 -15.18 0.53
C LEU A 247 -6.66 -16.19 1.00
N GLY A 248 -7.40 -16.79 0.06
CA GLY A 248 -8.30 -17.90 0.36
C GLY A 248 -7.58 -19.13 0.96
N ALA A 249 -6.38 -19.47 0.45
CA ALA A 249 -5.57 -20.54 0.98
C ALA A 249 -5.02 -20.22 2.38
N LEU A 250 -4.60 -18.99 2.63
CA LEU A 250 -4.20 -18.51 3.95
C LEU A 250 -5.35 -18.57 4.95
N GLY A 251 -6.55 -18.20 4.53
CA GLY A 251 -7.77 -18.31 5.34
C GLY A 251 -8.13 -19.76 5.73
N LEU A 252 -7.79 -20.74 4.92
CA LEU A 252 -7.96 -22.17 5.27
C LEU A 252 -6.97 -22.63 6.33
N VAL A 253 -5.73 -22.15 6.29
CA VAL A 253 -4.69 -22.47 7.27
C VAL A 253 -4.90 -21.72 8.57
N ALA A 254 -5.35 -20.49 8.49
CA ALA A 254 -5.65 -19.64 9.63
C ALA A 254 -7.01 -18.96 9.43
N PRO A 255 -8.14 -19.70 9.62
CA PRO A 255 -9.45 -19.10 9.52
C PRO A 255 -9.54 -17.96 10.53
N LEU A 256 -9.50 -16.77 10.04
CA LEU A 256 -9.43 -15.54 10.79
C LEU A 256 -10.66 -14.72 10.43
N ASP A 257 -11.24 -14.22 11.46
CA ASP A 257 -12.28 -13.23 11.41
C ASP A 257 -11.57 -11.87 11.43
N ILE A 258 -11.51 -11.23 10.29
CA ILE A 258 -10.86 -9.94 10.12
C ILE A 258 -11.94 -8.89 10.03
N ASP A 259 -12.23 -8.24 11.13
CA ASP A 259 -13.35 -7.32 11.27
C ASP A 259 -12.93 -5.84 11.31
N GLY A 260 -11.82 -5.54 10.75
CA GLY A 260 -11.43 -4.16 10.49
C GLY A 260 -10.61 -3.48 11.56
N ASP A 261 -10.59 -4.00 12.76
CA ASP A 261 -9.95 -3.34 13.90
C ASP A 261 -8.66 -4.03 14.35
N GLY A 262 -7.91 -3.42 15.24
CA GLY A 262 -6.73 -4.03 15.85
C GLY A 262 -7.10 -5.19 16.76
N TRP A 263 -6.19 -6.15 16.96
CA TRP A 263 -6.39 -7.30 17.83
C TRP A 263 -5.56 -7.16 19.11
N CYS A 264 -6.23 -7.24 20.26
CA CYS A 264 -5.55 -7.33 21.55
C CYS A 264 -5.22 -8.77 21.91
N ALA A 265 -3.98 -9.00 22.36
CA ALA A 265 -3.51 -10.33 22.78
C ALA A 265 -4.31 -10.89 23.95
N ASP A 266 -4.74 -10.08 24.87
CA ASP A 266 -5.48 -10.45 26.08
C ASP A 266 -7.00 -10.48 25.89
N GLY A 267 -7.50 -10.16 24.69
CA GLY A 267 -8.92 -10.11 24.42
C GLY A 267 -9.63 -8.87 25.00
N SER A 268 -8.88 -7.87 25.43
CA SER A 268 -9.45 -6.60 25.87
C SER A 268 -9.92 -5.75 24.69
N ASP A 269 -10.74 -4.74 24.96
CA ASP A 269 -11.17 -3.73 24.00
C ASP A 269 -10.03 -2.74 23.76
N CYS A 270 -9.13 -3.07 22.82
CA CYS A 270 -7.95 -2.26 22.54
C CYS A 270 -8.16 -1.17 21.50
N ASP A 271 -9.21 -1.27 20.74
CA ASP A 271 -9.62 -0.26 19.76
C ASP A 271 -10.68 0.70 20.30
N ASN A 272 -11.23 0.38 21.48
CA ASN A 272 -12.21 1.18 22.19
C ASN A 272 -13.56 1.29 21.43
N ASP A 273 -13.95 0.23 20.74
CA ASP A 273 -15.21 0.12 20.03
C ASP A 273 -16.37 -0.44 20.87
N GLY A 274 -16.07 -0.98 22.07
CA GLY A 274 -17.02 -1.57 22.99
C GLY A 274 -17.18 -3.09 22.83
N ALA A 275 -16.47 -3.72 21.88
CA ALA A 275 -16.38 -5.17 21.74
C ALA A 275 -15.00 -5.64 22.18
N GLY A 276 -14.89 -6.77 22.83
CA GLY A 276 -13.60 -7.27 23.32
C GLY A 276 -12.79 -7.97 22.23
N GLY A 277 -11.54 -7.54 22.03
CA GLY A 277 -10.48 -8.33 21.37
C GLY A 277 -10.45 -8.36 19.86
N ARG A 278 -11.54 -8.15 19.16
CA ARG A 278 -11.68 -8.30 17.72
C ARG A 278 -12.49 -7.20 17.09
N GLY A 279 -12.18 -5.96 17.24
CA GLY A 279 -12.94 -4.91 16.59
C GLY A 279 -14.44 -4.91 16.94
N ASP A 280 -15.30 -4.50 16.05
CA ASP A 280 -16.73 -4.31 16.33
C ASP A 280 -17.56 -5.60 16.35
N GLY A 281 -16.96 -6.74 16.02
CA GLY A 281 -17.64 -8.04 16.00
C GLY A 281 -18.69 -8.17 14.88
N ASN A 282 -18.73 -7.24 13.94
CA ASN A 282 -19.60 -7.32 12.78
C ASN A 282 -18.84 -7.93 11.59
N PHE A 283 -19.44 -8.96 11.02
CA PHE A 283 -19.02 -9.52 9.75
C PHE A 283 -19.71 -8.74 8.64
N GLU A 284 -18.99 -7.87 7.98
CA GLU A 284 -19.46 -7.25 6.76
C GLU A 284 -18.47 -7.53 5.64
N ASP A 285 -18.92 -8.12 4.55
CA ASP A 285 -18.12 -8.24 3.33
C ASP A 285 -17.60 -6.85 2.95
N GLY A 286 -16.28 -6.71 2.82
CA GLY A 286 -15.66 -5.44 2.46
C GLY A 286 -15.11 -4.62 3.61
N ASP A 287 -14.95 -5.19 4.79
CA ASP A 287 -14.31 -4.56 5.95
C ASP A 287 -12.80 -4.76 5.99
N ASP A 288 -12.28 -5.62 5.13
CA ASP A 288 -10.88 -5.96 5.05
C ASP A 288 -10.42 -6.28 3.63
N ASP A 289 -9.12 -6.38 3.45
CA ASP A 289 -8.47 -6.75 2.19
C ASP A 289 -7.98 -8.22 2.17
N GLY A 290 -8.45 -9.05 3.09
CA GLY A 290 -8.05 -10.43 3.27
C GLY A 290 -6.95 -10.64 4.31
N LEU A 291 -6.23 -9.61 4.72
CA LEU A 291 -5.18 -9.66 5.74
C LEU A 291 -5.29 -8.52 6.77
N VAL A 292 -5.79 -7.37 6.38
CA VAL A 292 -5.80 -6.17 7.22
C VAL A 292 -7.16 -5.49 7.15
N GLY A 293 -7.77 -5.27 8.30
CA GLY A 293 -9.02 -4.55 8.40
C GLY A 293 -8.89 -3.06 8.07
N ILE A 294 -9.97 -2.47 7.55
CA ILE A 294 -9.98 -1.08 7.05
C ILE A 294 -9.60 -0.05 8.13
N ASN A 295 -10.00 -0.27 9.38
CA ASN A 295 -9.68 0.66 10.46
C ASN A 295 -8.20 0.59 10.84
N SER A 296 -7.57 -0.58 10.71
CA SER A 296 -6.14 -0.76 10.95
C SER A 296 -5.29 -0.06 9.90
N GLN A 297 -5.78 0.10 8.67
CA GLN A 297 -5.02 0.68 7.57
C GLN A 297 -4.89 2.21 7.64
N GLN A 298 -5.57 2.88 8.56
CA GLN A 298 -5.71 4.33 8.55
C GLN A 298 -4.52 5.05 9.17
N MET A 299 -4.00 6.04 8.44
CA MET A 299 -2.93 6.94 8.87
C MET A 299 -3.03 8.29 8.16
N GLY A 300 -2.94 9.39 8.89
CA GLY A 300 -2.96 10.72 8.28
C GLY A 300 -4.28 11.02 7.57
N TYR A 301 -4.20 11.53 6.35
CA TYR A 301 -5.37 11.71 5.49
C TYR A 301 -5.70 10.42 4.75
N ARG A 302 -6.95 10.03 4.78
CA ARG A 302 -7.46 8.97 3.94
C ARG A 302 -7.58 9.45 2.51
N LEU A 303 -7.10 8.68 1.55
CA LEU A 303 -7.19 9.00 0.13
C LEU A 303 -8.38 8.26 -0.49
N GLN A 304 -9.03 8.93 -1.41
CA GLN A 304 -10.10 8.40 -2.24
C GLN A 304 -9.63 8.34 -3.69
N HIS A 305 -9.64 7.15 -4.28
CA HIS A 305 -9.42 6.97 -5.70
C HIS A 305 -10.73 7.23 -6.44
N LYS A 306 -10.75 8.26 -7.26
CA LYS A 306 -11.95 8.72 -7.99
C LYS A 306 -11.80 8.47 -9.47
N LYS A 307 -12.92 8.10 -10.10
CA LYS A 307 -13.04 8.01 -11.55
C LYS A 307 -13.91 9.14 -12.07
N SER A 308 -13.37 9.90 -13.02
CA SER A 308 -14.07 10.96 -13.74
C SER A 308 -14.13 10.62 -15.23
N TRP A 309 -15.30 10.80 -15.84
CA TRP A 309 -15.45 10.59 -17.29
C TRP A 309 -14.62 11.57 -18.13
N LEU A 310 -14.21 12.71 -17.56
CA LEU A 310 -13.49 13.77 -18.24
C LEU A 310 -11.98 13.74 -17.96
N PHE A 311 -11.57 13.33 -16.76
CA PHE A 311 -10.19 13.44 -16.27
C PHE A 311 -9.52 12.08 -16.01
N GLY A 312 -10.21 10.95 -16.26
CA GLY A 312 -9.69 9.63 -15.88
C GLY A 312 -9.83 9.36 -14.40
N THR A 313 -8.90 8.59 -13.86
CA THR A 313 -8.79 8.31 -12.43
C THR A 313 -7.86 9.31 -11.75
N TYR A 314 -7.99 9.50 -10.45
CA TYR A 314 -7.12 10.39 -9.65
C TYR A 314 -7.35 10.20 -8.15
N PHE A 315 -6.32 10.48 -7.35
CA PHE A 315 -6.44 10.50 -5.89
C PHE A 315 -6.77 11.90 -5.36
N VAL A 316 -7.64 11.93 -4.34
CA VAL A 316 -7.93 13.12 -3.54
C VAL A 316 -8.03 12.76 -2.07
N ARG A 317 -7.79 13.72 -1.18
CA ARG A 317 -8.09 13.54 0.23
C ARG A 317 -9.58 13.37 0.44
N ASP A 318 -9.97 12.37 1.20
CA ASP A 318 -11.35 12.24 1.63
C ASP A 318 -11.66 13.34 2.66
N SER A 319 -12.63 14.18 2.33
CA SER A 319 -13.05 15.28 3.20
C SER A 319 -13.98 14.84 4.34
N LEU A 320 -14.47 13.60 4.30
CA LEU A 320 -15.46 13.09 5.24
C LEU A 320 -14.83 12.38 6.44
N THR A 321 -13.65 11.77 6.25
CA THR A 321 -13.02 10.92 7.26
C THR A 321 -12.05 11.65 8.19
N GLY A 322 -11.66 12.88 7.87
CA GLY A 322 -10.74 13.66 8.72
C GLY A 322 -9.29 13.20 8.67
N TYR A 323 -8.52 13.57 9.67
CA TYR A 323 -7.08 13.28 9.78
C TYR A 323 -6.80 12.41 11.01
N VAL A 324 -6.19 11.26 10.80
CA VAL A 324 -5.75 10.36 11.88
C VAL A 324 -4.38 10.82 12.38
N GLY A 325 -4.37 11.56 13.46
CA GLY A 325 -3.13 12.00 14.12
C GLY A 325 -2.64 11.04 15.20
N ASP A 326 -3.52 10.25 15.78
CA ASP A 326 -3.21 9.21 16.78
C ASP A 326 -3.77 7.87 16.29
N ILE A 327 -2.87 7.02 15.80
CA ILE A 327 -3.23 5.71 15.26
C ILE A 327 -3.86 4.81 16.34
N ASN A 328 -3.49 4.99 17.61
CA ASN A 328 -4.03 4.21 18.73
C ASN A 328 -5.43 4.65 19.17
N ARG A 329 -6.02 5.62 18.51
CA ARG A 329 -7.37 6.13 18.80
C ARG A 329 -8.27 6.09 17.57
N PRO A 330 -8.83 4.93 17.23
CA PRO A 330 -9.62 4.73 16.03
C PRO A 330 -10.92 5.54 16.02
N SER A 331 -11.48 5.84 17.18
CA SER A 331 -12.73 6.60 17.30
C SER A 331 -12.73 7.96 16.59
N GLN A 332 -11.56 8.44 16.15
CA GLN A 332 -11.43 9.65 15.36
C GLN A 332 -11.71 9.44 13.87
N VAL A 333 -11.68 8.19 13.40
CA VAL A 333 -11.84 7.86 11.98
C VAL A 333 -12.61 6.55 11.86
N GLN A 334 -13.85 6.55 12.21
CA GLN A 334 -14.67 5.40 11.88
C GLN A 334 -14.90 5.35 10.38
N ALA A 335 -14.61 4.21 9.79
CA ALA A 335 -14.89 3.93 8.40
C ALA A 335 -16.38 3.66 8.19
N THR A 336 -17.23 4.57 8.56
CA THR A 336 -18.67 4.49 8.27
C THR A 336 -18.98 4.75 6.80
N SER A 337 -17.96 5.09 6.00
CA SER A 337 -18.12 5.38 4.60
C SER A 337 -17.10 4.60 3.79
N TYR A 338 -17.57 3.62 3.05
CA TYR A 338 -16.81 2.90 2.02
C TYR A 338 -16.41 3.79 0.82
N SER A 339 -16.81 5.06 0.81
CA SER A 339 -16.55 5.97 -0.30
C SER A 339 -15.08 6.25 -0.60
N SER A 340 -14.21 5.98 0.36
CA SER A 340 -12.76 6.13 0.23
C SER A 340 -12.00 4.80 0.32
N VAL A 341 -12.70 3.68 0.24
CA VAL A 341 -12.08 2.35 0.15
C VAL A 341 -11.86 2.02 -1.32
N VAL A 342 -10.68 1.52 -1.65
CA VAL A 342 -10.37 0.97 -2.96
C VAL A 342 -10.83 -0.49 -2.96
N ASP A 343 -11.64 -0.86 -3.96
CA ASP A 343 -12.09 -2.24 -4.15
C ASP A 343 -10.93 -3.09 -4.69
N ALA A 344 -10.15 -3.62 -3.79
CA ALA A 344 -8.97 -4.43 -4.07
C ALA A 344 -8.66 -5.28 -2.82
N ASP A 345 -8.17 -6.48 -3.02
CA ASP A 345 -7.59 -7.26 -1.93
C ASP A 345 -6.13 -6.86 -1.64
N HIS A 346 -5.52 -7.48 -0.64
CA HIS A 346 -4.18 -7.13 -0.17
C HIS A 346 -3.08 -7.32 -1.23
N LEU A 347 -3.31 -8.17 -2.22
CA LEU A 347 -2.34 -8.53 -3.26
C LEU A 347 -2.64 -7.86 -4.61
N ASP A 348 -3.88 -7.43 -4.85
CA ASP A 348 -4.27 -6.80 -6.11
C ASP A 348 -3.44 -5.54 -6.42
N VAL A 349 -3.05 -4.81 -5.38
CA VAL A 349 -2.24 -3.58 -5.52
C VAL A 349 -0.76 -3.84 -5.82
N LEU A 350 -0.35 -5.10 -6.01
CA LEU A 350 1.06 -5.47 -6.16
C LEU A 350 1.44 -5.91 -7.57
N GLY A 351 0.56 -5.92 -8.54
CA GLY A 351 0.88 -6.38 -9.89
C GLY A 351 1.47 -7.79 -9.97
N LEU A 352 1.21 -8.64 -8.97
CA LEU A 352 1.70 -10.02 -8.91
C LEU A 352 0.97 -10.96 -9.88
N GLY A 353 0.16 -10.43 -10.79
CA GLY A 353 -0.67 -11.16 -11.75
C GLY A 353 0.06 -12.10 -12.73
N VAL A 354 1.38 -12.23 -12.63
CA VAL A 354 2.21 -13.02 -13.54
C VAL A 354 2.63 -14.38 -12.99
N LEU A 355 2.36 -14.66 -11.75
CA LEU A 355 2.61 -16.00 -11.23
C LEU A 355 1.66 -17.01 -11.90
N PRO A 356 2.14 -18.23 -12.26
CA PRO A 356 1.40 -19.16 -13.13
C PRO A 356 0.05 -19.64 -12.58
N TYR A 357 -0.35 -19.21 -11.41
CA TYR A 357 -1.59 -19.56 -10.74
C TYR A 357 -2.48 -18.34 -10.41
N MET A 358 -2.10 -17.14 -10.80
CA MET A 358 -2.89 -15.94 -10.53
C MET A 358 -3.94 -15.75 -11.62
N ILE A 359 -5.16 -15.55 -11.21
CA ILE A 359 -6.25 -15.14 -12.08
C ILE A 359 -6.01 -13.66 -12.38
N PRO A 360 -5.94 -13.26 -13.65
CA PRO A 360 -5.88 -11.83 -13.97
C PRO A 360 -7.07 -11.13 -13.30
N ASP A 361 -6.78 -10.22 -12.43
CA ASP A 361 -7.80 -9.35 -11.88
C ASP A 361 -8.08 -8.18 -12.84
N SER A 362 -9.03 -7.35 -12.47
CA SER A 362 -9.38 -6.16 -13.24
C SER A 362 -8.79 -4.88 -12.64
N PHE A 363 -7.91 -5.01 -11.66
CA PHE A 363 -7.25 -3.88 -11.04
C PHE A 363 -6.17 -3.34 -11.99
N ASP A 364 -6.09 -2.03 -12.12
CA ASP A 364 -5.14 -1.35 -12.99
C ASP A 364 -4.07 -0.70 -12.12
N GLU A 365 -3.01 -1.44 -11.82
CA GLU A 365 -1.91 -1.02 -10.97
C GLU A 365 -1.13 0.13 -11.60
N GLU A 366 -1.01 0.16 -12.93
CA GLU A 366 -0.30 1.23 -13.63
C GLU A 366 -1.00 2.56 -13.43
N ASP A 367 -2.30 2.63 -13.69
CA ASP A 367 -3.12 3.81 -13.45
C ASP A 367 -3.14 4.18 -11.95
N PHE A 368 -3.25 3.19 -11.07
CA PHE A 368 -3.28 3.39 -9.63
C PHE A 368 -2.01 4.07 -9.10
N TYR A 369 -0.82 3.56 -9.45
CA TYR A 369 0.44 4.16 -8.99
C TYR A 369 0.76 5.47 -9.70
N ALA A 370 0.39 5.63 -10.97
CA ALA A 370 0.51 6.90 -11.66
C ALA A 370 -0.31 8.00 -10.98
N ASP A 371 -1.58 7.71 -10.66
CA ASP A 371 -2.46 8.64 -9.95
C ASP A 371 -1.94 8.97 -8.54
N LEU A 372 -1.30 8.01 -7.87
CA LEU A 372 -0.71 8.24 -6.56
C LEU A 372 0.52 9.14 -6.64
N ILE A 373 1.34 8.98 -7.67
CA ILE A 373 2.48 9.85 -7.94
C ILE A 373 2.01 11.26 -8.29
N ASP A 374 0.94 11.41 -9.07
CA ASP A 374 0.33 12.70 -9.35
C ASP A 374 -0.15 13.40 -8.07
N TYR A 375 -0.83 12.66 -7.20
CA TYR A 375 -1.22 13.18 -5.89
C TYR A 375 -0.02 13.64 -5.06
N ILE A 376 1.06 12.85 -5.03
CA ILE A 376 2.28 13.20 -4.30
C ILE A 376 2.93 14.44 -4.92
N ALA A 377 2.99 14.56 -6.24
CA ALA A 377 3.55 15.71 -6.94
C ALA A 377 2.85 17.02 -6.59
N ASP A 378 1.56 16.95 -6.26
CA ASP A 378 0.78 18.12 -5.86
C ASP A 378 1.07 18.61 -4.42
N ILE A 379 1.70 17.78 -3.58
CA ILE A 379 1.86 18.07 -2.16
C ILE A 379 3.31 18.11 -1.65
N ASP A 380 4.28 17.57 -2.39
CA ASP A 380 5.68 17.39 -1.96
C ASP A 380 6.64 18.61 -2.14
#